data_bad78067a74691dbeea7c776556d0a2a
#
_entry.id   bad78067a74691dbeea7c776556d0a2a
#
_cell.length_a   1.000
_cell.length_b   1.000
_cell.length_c   1.000
_cell.angle_alpha   90.00
_cell.angle_beta   90.00
_cell.angle_gamma   90.00
#
_symmetry.space_group_name_H-M   'P 1'
#
loop_
_entity.id
_entity.type
_entity.pdbx_description
1 polymer ?
#
loop_
_entity_poly.entity_id
_entity_poly.type
_entity_poly.pdbx_seq_one_letter_code
_entity_poly.pdbx_strand_id
1 'polypeptide(L)'
;MSYWTRNEWIEDAKERVLQNTKRTDDYARELIFLYDEAAFNIEKEIEALFARFAKDNGLTEEAARQLLEGKEYSVWRKSIEEYIAEASDAAKGSKALLELNTLAMKSRITRKEQLLANVYQNMIDLAEDSTTKLDTLLGDMLQVNYYESCFSIQRGIGLGFHVAKIDKKLIQRVLSFPWSEKHYSEAVWGACDHLSALAKREITLGFIQGSSVQKMACAIDEVMDKGRYNAERLVRTECKYFANQGEVMGYKESGIEEYQFLGGTEHSGSCTCSDLNGRVFRV
;
A
#
# COMPACT_ATOMS: atom_id res chain seq x y z
N MET A 1 19.58 41.45 21.79
CA MET A 1 19.04 40.28 21.10
C MET A 1 19.37 39.04 21.90
N SER A 2 18.38 38.23 22.28
CA SER A 2 18.63 37.00 23.06
C SER A 2 18.78 35.87 22.08
N TYR A 3 19.93 35.23 22.02
CA TYR A 3 20.12 33.98 21.31
C TYR A 3 19.40 32.88 22.07
N TRP A 4 18.84 31.89 21.32
CA TRP A 4 18.26 30.72 21.96
C TRP A 4 19.28 29.98 22.80
N THR A 5 18.86 29.55 23.96
CA THR A 5 19.58 28.59 24.79
C THR A 5 19.59 27.20 24.14
N ARG A 6 20.49 26.33 24.57
CA ARG A 6 20.52 24.92 24.11
C ARG A 6 19.16 24.22 24.28
N ASN A 7 18.44 24.49 25.36
CA ASN A 7 17.14 23.88 25.62
C ASN A 7 16.09 24.37 24.63
N GLU A 8 16.08 25.65 24.26
CA GLU A 8 15.17 26.18 23.26
C GLU A 8 15.41 25.56 21.88
N TRP A 9 16.67 25.35 21.47
CA TRP A 9 17.01 24.61 20.26
C TRP A 9 16.53 23.14 20.28
N ILE A 10 16.66 22.47 21.44
CA ILE A 10 16.19 21.08 21.60
C ILE A 10 14.68 21.01 21.51
N GLU A 11 13.94 21.92 22.14
CA GLU A 11 12.48 21.92 22.10
C GLU A 11 11.96 22.24 20.70
N ASP A 12 12.55 23.20 19.98
CA ASP A 12 12.20 23.48 18.59
C ASP A 12 12.43 22.26 17.68
N ALA A 13 13.57 21.58 17.82
CA ALA A 13 13.86 20.35 17.08
C ALA A 13 12.85 19.23 17.38
N LYS A 14 12.49 19.05 18.66
CA LYS A 14 11.45 18.05 19.05
C LYS A 14 10.10 18.38 18.45
N GLU A 15 9.70 19.63 18.45
CA GLU A 15 8.41 20.05 17.88
C GLU A 15 8.38 19.79 16.38
N ARG A 16 9.45 20.09 15.64
CA ARG A 16 9.54 19.78 14.20
C ARG A 16 9.44 18.27 13.94
N VAL A 17 10.12 17.43 14.72
CA VAL A 17 10.01 15.97 14.63
C VAL A 17 8.57 15.51 14.88
N LEU A 18 7.90 16.07 15.90
CA LEU A 18 6.51 15.73 16.21
C LEU A 18 5.57 16.10 15.07
N GLN A 19 5.73 17.29 14.48
CA GLN A 19 4.94 17.72 13.32
C GLN A 19 5.18 16.84 12.10
N ASN A 20 6.43 16.44 11.81
CA ASN A 20 6.77 15.52 10.74
C ASN A 20 6.17 14.14 10.97
N THR A 21 6.21 13.65 12.21
CA THR A 21 5.56 12.38 12.59
C THR A 21 4.06 12.44 12.33
N LYS A 22 3.41 13.54 12.74
CA LYS A 22 1.97 13.72 12.49
C LYS A 22 1.63 13.71 11.00
N ARG A 23 2.36 14.45 10.16
CA ARG A 23 2.17 14.44 8.69
C ARG A 23 2.33 13.05 8.11
N THR A 24 3.34 12.32 8.58
CA THR A 24 3.59 10.92 8.16
C THR A 24 2.44 10.00 8.56
N ASP A 25 1.93 10.12 9.79
CA ASP A 25 0.83 9.31 10.30
C ASP A 25 -0.50 9.63 9.60
N ASP A 26 -0.75 10.90 9.27
CA ASP A 26 -1.92 11.32 8.51
C ASP A 26 -1.90 10.66 7.12
N TYR A 27 -0.75 10.68 6.43
CA TYR A 27 -0.61 10.02 5.13
C TYR A 27 -0.68 8.49 5.23
N ALA A 28 -0.07 7.90 6.26
CA ALA A 28 -0.14 6.45 6.47
C ALA A 28 -1.60 5.97 6.59
N ARG A 29 -2.47 6.76 7.25
CA ARG A 29 -3.91 6.46 7.32
C ARG A 29 -4.60 6.57 5.96
N GLU A 30 -4.26 7.57 5.15
CA GLU A 30 -4.78 7.66 3.78
C GLU A 30 -4.33 6.48 2.92
N LEU A 31 -3.09 6.04 3.09
CA LEU A 31 -2.56 4.89 2.37
C LEU A 31 -3.28 3.59 2.77
N ILE A 32 -3.51 3.39 4.08
CA ILE A 32 -4.30 2.24 4.59
C ILE A 32 -5.68 2.22 3.93
N PHE A 33 -6.33 3.38 3.82
CA PHE A 33 -7.63 3.49 3.15
C PHE A 33 -7.59 3.02 1.68
N LEU A 34 -6.54 3.33 0.92
CA LEU A 34 -6.39 2.84 -0.46
C LEU A 34 -6.29 1.31 -0.52
N TYR A 35 -5.58 0.70 0.45
CA TYR A 35 -5.51 -0.76 0.55
C TYR A 35 -6.85 -1.39 0.92
N ASP A 36 -7.62 -0.76 1.82
CA ASP A 36 -8.96 -1.20 2.19
C ASP A 36 -9.92 -1.09 1.01
N GLU A 37 -9.85 -0.02 0.23
CA GLU A 37 -10.64 0.18 -0.99
C GLU A 37 -10.32 -0.88 -2.05
N ALA A 38 -9.03 -1.18 -2.27
CA ALA A 38 -8.62 -2.23 -3.19
C ALA A 38 -9.12 -3.62 -2.74
N ALA A 39 -9.02 -3.95 -1.44
CA ALA A 39 -9.57 -5.19 -0.88
C ALA A 39 -11.08 -5.31 -1.10
N PHE A 40 -11.81 -4.24 -0.79
CA PHE A 40 -13.26 -4.19 -0.96
C PHE A 40 -13.71 -4.32 -2.44
N ASN A 41 -12.97 -3.69 -3.35
CA ASN A 41 -13.25 -3.81 -4.78
C ASN A 41 -13.03 -5.24 -5.28
N ILE A 42 -11.98 -5.92 -4.82
CA ILE A 42 -11.73 -7.32 -5.15
C ILE A 42 -12.82 -8.24 -4.60
N GLU A 43 -13.28 -8.02 -3.37
CA GLU A 43 -14.40 -8.76 -2.77
C GLU A 43 -15.67 -8.61 -3.61
N LYS A 44 -16.01 -7.38 -4.00
CA LYS A 44 -17.16 -7.12 -4.89
C LYS A 44 -17.07 -7.83 -6.23
N GLU A 45 -15.88 -7.89 -6.83
CA GLU A 45 -15.67 -8.61 -8.08
C GLU A 45 -15.94 -10.13 -7.91
N ILE A 46 -15.51 -10.69 -6.77
CA ILE A 46 -15.79 -12.09 -6.42
C ILE A 46 -17.31 -12.29 -6.25
N GLU A 47 -17.99 -11.43 -5.50
CA GLU A 47 -19.44 -11.50 -5.30
C GLU A 47 -20.22 -11.39 -6.63
N ALA A 48 -19.83 -10.43 -7.48
CA ALA A 48 -20.46 -10.24 -8.79
C ALA A 48 -20.34 -11.48 -9.69
N LEU A 49 -19.23 -12.22 -9.57
CA LEU A 49 -19.05 -13.48 -10.30
C LEU A 49 -20.06 -14.54 -9.85
N PHE A 50 -20.30 -14.69 -8.54
CA PHE A 50 -21.27 -15.61 -7.97
C PHE A 50 -22.71 -15.21 -8.30
N ALA A 51 -23.05 -13.93 -8.20
CA ALA A 51 -24.37 -13.41 -8.54
C ALA A 51 -24.70 -13.66 -10.04
N ARG A 52 -23.73 -13.46 -10.92
CA ARG A 52 -23.89 -13.78 -12.35
C ARG A 52 -24.13 -15.26 -12.59
N PHE A 53 -23.38 -16.15 -11.91
CA PHE A 53 -23.60 -17.58 -11.98
C PHE A 53 -25.00 -17.97 -11.51
N ALA A 54 -25.48 -17.40 -10.40
CA ALA A 54 -26.85 -17.61 -9.91
C ALA A 54 -27.89 -17.20 -10.95
N LYS A 55 -27.77 -16.01 -11.53
CA LYS A 55 -28.67 -15.47 -12.55
C LYS A 55 -28.69 -16.35 -13.80
N ASP A 56 -27.54 -16.72 -14.33
CA ASP A 56 -27.41 -17.50 -15.56
C ASP A 56 -28.00 -18.91 -15.42
N ASN A 57 -28.13 -19.43 -14.20
CA ASN A 57 -28.68 -20.76 -13.92
C ASN A 57 -30.06 -20.72 -13.24
N GLY A 58 -30.69 -19.56 -13.12
CA GLY A 58 -32.01 -19.42 -12.49
C GLY A 58 -32.02 -19.80 -10.99
N LEU A 59 -30.89 -19.64 -10.29
CA LEU A 59 -30.72 -19.99 -8.90
C LEU A 59 -30.87 -18.75 -8.02
N THR A 60 -31.18 -18.96 -6.74
CA THR A 60 -30.94 -17.95 -5.72
C THR A 60 -29.43 -17.87 -5.46
N GLU A 61 -28.96 -16.72 -4.96
CA GLU A 61 -27.53 -16.57 -4.60
C GLU A 61 -27.11 -17.61 -3.56
N GLU A 62 -27.97 -17.90 -2.59
CA GLU A 62 -27.73 -18.92 -1.55
C GLU A 62 -27.58 -20.31 -2.18
N ALA A 63 -28.46 -20.70 -3.10
CA ALA A 63 -28.36 -21.98 -3.79
C ALA A 63 -27.11 -22.03 -4.70
N ALA A 64 -26.74 -20.94 -5.34
CA ALA A 64 -25.51 -20.84 -6.13
C ALA A 64 -24.26 -20.98 -5.24
N ARG A 65 -24.24 -20.35 -4.08
CA ARG A 65 -23.16 -20.49 -3.09
C ARG A 65 -23.03 -21.94 -2.63
N GLN A 66 -24.12 -22.58 -2.21
CA GLN A 66 -24.12 -23.98 -1.77
C GLN A 66 -23.59 -24.94 -2.84
N LEU A 67 -23.97 -24.74 -4.10
CA LEU A 67 -23.48 -25.55 -5.22
C LEU A 67 -21.97 -25.35 -5.48
N LEU A 68 -21.49 -24.12 -5.43
CA LEU A 68 -20.09 -23.81 -5.68
C LEU A 68 -19.18 -24.16 -4.49
N GLU A 69 -19.69 -24.07 -3.26
CA GLU A 69 -19.00 -24.47 -2.02
C GLU A 69 -19.08 -25.98 -1.77
N GLY A 70 -20.14 -26.63 -2.25
CA GLY A 70 -20.37 -28.04 -2.03
C GLY A 70 -19.34 -28.96 -2.70
N LYS A 71 -19.07 -30.10 -2.07
CA LYS A 71 -18.22 -31.15 -2.63
C LYS A 71 -18.94 -31.99 -3.71
N GLU A 72 -20.27 -31.86 -3.82
CA GLU A 72 -21.11 -32.67 -4.72
C GLU A 72 -20.64 -32.58 -6.17
N TYR A 73 -20.23 -31.39 -6.61
CA TYR A 73 -19.72 -31.13 -7.97
C TYR A 73 -18.23 -30.76 -7.97
N SER A 74 -17.44 -31.36 -7.12
CA SER A 74 -16.00 -31.06 -7.02
C SER A 74 -15.15 -31.77 -8.09
N VAL A 75 -15.66 -32.84 -8.68
CA VAL A 75 -14.94 -33.67 -9.65
C VAL A 75 -15.86 -34.01 -10.85
N TRP A 76 -15.29 -33.98 -12.04
CA TRP A 76 -15.95 -34.48 -13.23
C TRP A 76 -16.24 -35.99 -13.10
N ARG A 77 -17.51 -36.38 -13.13
CA ARG A 77 -17.94 -37.76 -13.00
C ARG A 77 -18.18 -38.43 -14.34
N LYS A 78 -18.32 -37.63 -15.41
CA LYS A 78 -18.66 -38.04 -16.78
C LYS A 78 -17.80 -37.24 -17.76
N SER A 79 -17.70 -37.72 -18.99
CA SER A 79 -17.13 -36.95 -20.09
C SER A 79 -18.03 -35.75 -20.46
N ILE A 80 -17.47 -34.74 -21.14
CA ILE A 80 -18.25 -33.57 -21.61
C ILE A 80 -19.34 -34.00 -22.55
N GLU A 81 -19.07 -35.00 -23.40
CA GLU A 81 -20.02 -35.57 -24.36
C GLU A 81 -21.20 -36.22 -23.66
N GLU A 82 -20.97 -36.98 -22.58
CA GLU A 82 -22.03 -37.59 -21.78
C GLU A 82 -22.90 -36.51 -21.09
N TYR A 83 -22.30 -35.42 -20.56
CA TYR A 83 -23.07 -34.30 -20.01
C TYR A 83 -23.90 -33.58 -21.06
N ILE A 84 -23.38 -33.38 -22.27
CA ILE A 84 -24.13 -32.78 -23.39
C ILE A 84 -25.28 -33.66 -23.80
N ALA A 85 -25.07 -34.97 -23.92
CA ALA A 85 -26.12 -35.92 -24.26
C ALA A 85 -27.25 -35.94 -23.22
N GLU A 86 -26.93 -35.96 -21.94
CA GLU A 86 -27.92 -35.88 -20.85
C GLU A 86 -28.63 -34.53 -20.77
N ALA A 87 -27.94 -33.42 -21.04
CA ALA A 87 -28.55 -32.10 -21.08
C ALA A 87 -29.55 -31.95 -22.22
N SER A 88 -29.42 -32.76 -23.28
CA SER A 88 -30.34 -32.82 -24.42
C SER A 88 -31.57 -33.68 -24.15
N ASP A 89 -31.59 -34.47 -23.04
CA ASP A 89 -32.74 -35.26 -22.61
C ASP A 89 -33.69 -34.38 -21.78
N ALA A 90 -34.94 -34.24 -22.24
CA ALA A 90 -35.96 -33.39 -21.62
C ALA A 90 -36.28 -33.76 -20.13
N ALA A 91 -36.03 -35.02 -19.72
CA ALA A 91 -36.29 -35.49 -18.36
C ALA A 91 -35.11 -35.24 -17.38
N LYS A 92 -33.89 -35.13 -17.88
CA LYS A 92 -32.65 -35.01 -17.06
C LYS A 92 -31.89 -33.73 -17.35
N GLY A 93 -32.23 -33.01 -18.40
CA GLY A 93 -31.45 -31.93 -18.99
C GLY A 93 -31.13 -30.81 -18.04
N SER A 94 -32.08 -30.37 -17.21
CA SER A 94 -31.86 -29.25 -16.31
C SER A 94 -30.85 -29.56 -15.20
N LYS A 95 -30.85 -30.82 -14.67
CA LYS A 95 -29.87 -31.22 -13.63
C LYS A 95 -28.48 -31.43 -14.23
N ALA A 96 -28.39 -32.08 -15.39
CA ALA A 96 -27.11 -32.29 -16.07
C ALA A 96 -26.49 -30.95 -16.54
N LEU A 97 -27.33 -30.03 -17.03
CA LEU A 97 -26.90 -28.69 -17.41
C LEU A 97 -26.41 -27.88 -16.24
N LEU A 98 -27.10 -27.95 -15.08
CA LEU A 98 -26.67 -27.26 -13.86
C LEU A 98 -25.33 -27.81 -13.35
N GLU A 99 -25.18 -29.16 -13.35
CA GLU A 99 -23.92 -29.80 -12.96
C GLU A 99 -22.79 -29.38 -13.91
N LEU A 100 -23.01 -29.42 -15.22
CA LEU A 100 -22.06 -28.97 -16.23
C LEU A 100 -21.67 -27.49 -16.03
N ASN A 101 -22.66 -26.61 -15.83
CA ASN A 101 -22.41 -25.19 -15.59
C ASN A 101 -21.66 -24.95 -14.29
N THR A 102 -21.96 -25.71 -13.22
CA THR A 102 -21.26 -25.62 -11.95
C THR A 102 -19.80 -26.06 -12.08
N LEU A 103 -19.54 -27.17 -12.77
CA LEU A 103 -18.20 -27.65 -13.07
C LEU A 103 -17.47 -26.68 -14.02
N ALA A 104 -18.17 -26.15 -15.02
CA ALA A 104 -17.63 -25.12 -15.91
C ALA A 104 -17.28 -23.83 -15.18
N MET A 105 -18.06 -23.42 -14.19
CA MET A 105 -17.74 -22.28 -13.36
C MET A 105 -16.51 -22.53 -12.47
N LYS A 106 -16.43 -23.72 -11.85
CA LYS A 106 -15.29 -24.12 -11.02
C LYS A 106 -13.99 -24.33 -11.81
N SER A 107 -14.09 -24.79 -13.08
CA SER A 107 -12.94 -25.16 -13.92
C SER A 107 -12.59 -24.16 -15.01
N ARG A 108 -13.45 -23.21 -15.36
CA ARG A 108 -13.25 -22.38 -16.54
C ARG A 108 -12.54 -21.04 -16.28
N ILE A 109 -11.62 -20.92 -17.05
CA ILE A 109 -10.58 -19.99 -17.44
C ILE A 109 -11.14 -18.58 -17.75
N THR A 110 -12.19 -18.41 -18.56
CA THR A 110 -12.61 -17.08 -19.04
C THR A 110 -13.17 -16.13 -17.98
N ARG A 111 -14.08 -16.60 -17.12
CA ARG A 111 -14.63 -15.74 -16.04
C ARG A 111 -13.61 -15.51 -14.92
N LYS A 112 -12.84 -16.55 -14.60
CA LYS A 112 -11.72 -16.46 -13.69
C LYS A 112 -10.63 -15.54 -14.23
N GLU A 113 -10.30 -15.62 -15.52
CA GLU A 113 -9.32 -14.71 -16.15
C GLU A 113 -9.77 -13.26 -16.09
N GLN A 114 -11.05 -12.99 -16.32
CA GLN A 114 -11.61 -11.65 -16.16
C GLN A 114 -11.48 -11.15 -14.71
N LEU A 115 -11.87 -11.99 -13.73
CA LEU A 115 -11.70 -11.65 -12.31
C LEU A 115 -10.23 -11.38 -11.97
N LEU A 116 -9.31 -12.24 -12.42
CA LEU A 116 -7.89 -12.06 -12.18
C LEU A 116 -7.32 -10.81 -12.90
N ALA A 117 -7.87 -10.44 -14.05
CA ALA A 117 -7.54 -9.19 -14.73
C ALA A 117 -8.02 -7.97 -13.94
N ASN A 118 -9.25 -8.02 -13.39
CA ASN A 118 -9.78 -6.95 -12.55
C ASN A 118 -8.98 -6.82 -11.23
N VAL A 119 -8.60 -7.93 -10.61
CA VAL A 119 -7.70 -7.92 -9.45
C VAL A 119 -6.36 -7.24 -9.79
N TYR A 120 -5.80 -7.55 -10.95
CA TYR A 120 -4.57 -6.92 -11.41
C TYR A 120 -4.74 -5.42 -11.62
N GLN A 121 -5.87 -4.99 -12.22
CA GLN A 121 -6.17 -3.57 -12.40
C GLN A 121 -6.28 -2.84 -11.06
N ASN A 122 -7.00 -3.39 -10.08
CA ASN A 122 -7.08 -2.81 -8.73
C ASN A 122 -5.69 -2.64 -8.08
N MET A 123 -4.74 -3.55 -8.35
CA MET A 123 -3.37 -3.42 -7.84
C MET A 123 -2.56 -2.35 -8.59
N ILE A 124 -2.81 -2.15 -9.90
CA ILE A 124 -2.22 -1.04 -10.66
C ILE A 124 -2.73 0.29 -10.11
N ASP A 125 -4.04 0.43 -9.96
CA ASP A 125 -4.66 1.65 -9.45
C ASP A 125 -4.13 1.99 -8.04
N LEU A 126 -4.03 0.99 -7.17
CA LEU A 126 -3.41 1.14 -5.84
C LEU A 126 -1.95 1.61 -5.93
N ALA A 127 -1.15 1.07 -6.85
CA ALA A 127 0.25 1.45 -7.02
C ALA A 127 0.39 2.89 -7.55
N GLU A 128 -0.43 3.27 -8.52
CA GLU A 128 -0.45 4.63 -9.10
C GLU A 128 -0.85 5.67 -8.06
N ASP A 129 -1.96 5.44 -7.35
CA ASP A 129 -2.47 6.35 -6.32
C ASP A 129 -1.48 6.48 -5.16
N SER A 130 -0.94 5.35 -4.68
CA SER A 130 0.06 5.33 -3.62
C SER A 130 1.33 6.09 -4.02
N THR A 131 1.83 5.88 -5.23
CA THR A 131 3.02 6.57 -5.74
C THR A 131 2.78 8.07 -5.88
N THR A 132 1.66 8.47 -6.47
CA THR A 132 1.30 9.88 -6.69
C THR A 132 1.17 10.64 -5.37
N LYS A 133 0.48 10.04 -4.40
CA LYS A 133 0.33 10.63 -3.06
C LYS A 133 1.67 10.69 -2.34
N LEU A 134 2.51 9.66 -2.46
CA LEU A 134 3.83 9.62 -1.84
C LEU A 134 4.76 10.67 -2.44
N ASP A 135 4.79 10.85 -3.75
CA ASP A 135 5.53 11.92 -4.43
C ASP A 135 5.19 13.29 -3.85
N THR A 136 3.89 13.56 -3.69
CA THR A 136 3.41 14.82 -3.12
C THR A 136 3.87 15.00 -1.68
N LEU A 137 3.68 13.99 -0.84
CA LEU A 137 4.08 14.02 0.56
C LEU A 137 5.59 14.25 0.73
N LEU A 138 6.41 13.49 0.00
CA LEU A 138 7.87 13.57 0.14
C LEU A 138 8.40 14.92 -0.36
N GLY A 139 7.81 15.48 -1.43
CA GLY A 139 8.09 16.83 -1.89
C GLY A 139 7.75 17.89 -0.85
N ASP A 140 6.60 17.77 -0.20
CA ASP A 140 6.17 18.66 0.87
C ASP A 140 7.05 18.51 2.11
N MET A 141 7.40 17.27 2.50
CA MET A 141 8.32 17.01 3.62
C MET A 141 9.68 17.68 3.39
N LEU A 142 10.26 17.55 2.21
CA LEU A 142 11.50 18.20 1.84
C LEU A 142 11.38 19.72 1.93
N GLN A 143 10.36 20.28 1.29
CA GLN A 143 10.16 21.73 1.19
C GLN A 143 9.87 22.36 2.56
N VAL A 144 8.96 21.77 3.32
CA VAL A 144 8.57 22.30 4.65
C VAL A 144 9.78 22.28 5.58
N ASN A 145 10.52 21.17 5.64
CA ASN A 145 11.69 21.07 6.53
C ASN A 145 12.82 22.02 6.13
N TYR A 146 13.00 22.30 4.84
CA TYR A 146 13.92 23.35 4.38
C TYR A 146 13.56 24.72 4.96
N TYR A 147 12.31 25.16 4.81
CA TYR A 147 11.90 26.47 5.29
C TYR A 147 11.81 26.53 6.82
N GLU A 148 11.32 25.50 7.48
CA GLU A 148 11.27 25.42 8.94
C GLU A 148 12.67 25.51 9.54
N SER A 149 13.66 24.83 8.96
CA SER A 149 15.07 24.92 9.41
C SER A 149 15.62 26.34 9.28
N CYS A 150 15.44 26.97 8.12
CA CYS A 150 15.87 28.35 7.94
C CYS A 150 15.20 29.31 8.94
N PHE A 151 13.90 29.14 9.15
CA PHE A 151 13.13 29.96 10.09
C PHE A 151 13.56 29.76 11.54
N SER A 152 13.80 28.53 11.97
CA SER A 152 14.28 28.20 13.30
C SER A 152 15.65 28.81 13.55
N ILE A 153 16.56 28.75 12.57
CA ILE A 153 17.88 29.35 12.68
C ILE A 153 17.76 30.88 12.84
N GLN A 154 16.95 31.55 11.99
CA GLN A 154 16.71 33.00 12.10
C GLN A 154 16.19 33.39 13.49
N ARG A 155 15.20 32.64 13.99
CA ARG A 155 14.65 32.87 15.34
C ARG A 155 15.70 32.67 16.44
N GLY A 156 16.42 31.54 16.34
CA GLY A 156 17.38 31.16 17.37
C GLY A 156 18.59 32.09 17.48
N ILE A 157 19.05 32.67 16.36
CA ILE A 157 20.14 33.64 16.35
C ILE A 157 19.67 35.11 16.45
N GLY A 158 18.34 35.34 16.39
CA GLY A 158 17.77 36.69 16.44
C GLY A 158 18.11 37.59 15.25
N LEU A 159 18.50 36.99 14.11
CA LEU A 159 18.89 37.69 12.88
C LEU A 159 18.09 37.14 11.68
N GLY A 160 17.42 38.05 10.97
CA GLY A 160 16.78 37.70 9.68
C GLY A 160 17.80 37.74 8.55
N PHE A 161 17.70 36.76 7.66
CA PHE A 161 18.42 36.73 6.38
C PHE A 161 17.46 36.30 5.25
N HIS A 162 17.85 36.61 4.03
CA HIS A 162 17.06 36.21 2.87
C HIS A 162 17.17 34.70 2.68
N VAL A 163 16.03 34.03 2.56
CA VAL A 163 15.93 32.59 2.26
C VAL A 163 15.58 32.43 0.78
N ALA A 164 16.37 31.70 0.06
CA ALA A 164 16.08 31.40 -1.34
C ALA A 164 14.82 30.54 -1.47
N LYS A 165 14.01 30.83 -2.49
CA LYS A 165 12.88 29.97 -2.81
C LYS A 165 13.41 28.64 -3.36
N ILE A 166 13.02 27.52 -2.75
CA ILE A 166 13.39 26.21 -3.26
C ILE A 166 12.79 25.99 -4.67
N ASP A 167 13.63 25.56 -5.61
CA ASP A 167 13.22 25.31 -6.98
C ASP A 167 12.51 23.94 -7.07
N LYS A 168 11.37 23.90 -7.77
CA LYS A 168 10.64 22.65 -8.04
C LYS A 168 11.51 21.61 -8.76
N LYS A 169 12.40 22.03 -9.66
CA LYS A 169 13.34 21.13 -10.32
C LYS A 169 14.35 20.50 -9.36
N LEU A 170 14.75 21.25 -8.33
CA LEU A 170 15.62 20.73 -7.29
C LEU A 170 14.88 19.69 -6.46
N ILE A 171 13.62 19.96 -6.04
CA ILE A 171 12.78 18.97 -5.33
C ILE A 171 12.68 17.69 -6.17
N GLN A 172 12.30 17.80 -7.44
CA GLN A 172 12.18 16.63 -8.32
C GLN A 172 13.50 15.86 -8.46
N ARG A 173 14.63 16.56 -8.57
CA ARG A 173 15.96 15.92 -8.63
C ARG A 173 16.28 15.15 -7.34
N VAL A 174 15.97 15.72 -6.19
CA VAL A 174 16.18 15.06 -4.90
C VAL A 174 15.26 13.85 -4.75
N LEU A 175 13.97 13.97 -5.13
CA LEU A 175 13.01 12.87 -5.13
C LEU A 175 13.40 11.73 -6.06
N SER A 176 13.96 12.04 -7.23
CA SER A 176 14.36 11.03 -8.21
C SER A 176 15.64 10.27 -7.87
N PHE A 177 16.37 10.69 -6.82
CA PHE A 177 17.60 10.04 -6.42
C PHE A 177 17.32 8.85 -5.49
N PRO A 178 17.67 7.61 -5.90
CA PRO A 178 17.52 6.44 -5.05
C PRO A 178 18.59 6.47 -3.95
N TRP A 179 18.22 6.93 -2.76
CA TRP A 179 19.12 7.00 -1.60
C TRP A 179 19.34 5.65 -0.92
N SER A 180 18.44 4.70 -1.18
CA SER A 180 18.51 3.30 -0.79
C SER A 180 18.76 2.41 -2.02
N GLU A 181 18.71 1.10 -1.87
CA GLU A 181 18.92 0.17 -3.00
C GLU A 181 17.91 0.34 -4.13
N LYS A 182 16.69 0.80 -3.82
CA LYS A 182 15.60 1.01 -4.79
C LYS A 182 14.95 2.36 -4.57
N HIS A 183 14.45 2.93 -5.65
CA HIS A 183 13.58 4.09 -5.58
C HIS A 183 12.24 3.70 -4.91
N TYR A 184 11.66 4.61 -4.09
CA TYR A 184 10.41 4.30 -3.38
C TYR A 184 9.26 3.89 -4.33
N SER A 185 9.17 4.49 -5.50
CA SER A 185 8.16 4.11 -6.49
C SER A 185 8.36 2.65 -6.97
N GLU A 186 9.59 2.21 -7.21
CA GLU A 186 9.89 0.81 -7.53
C GLU A 186 9.52 -0.13 -6.39
N ALA A 187 9.68 0.31 -5.15
CA ALA A 187 9.28 -0.46 -3.97
C ALA A 187 7.75 -0.59 -3.88
N VAL A 188 6.99 0.49 -4.16
CA VAL A 188 5.52 0.48 -4.20
C VAL A 188 5.02 -0.45 -5.30
N TRP A 189 5.50 -0.28 -6.54
CA TRP A 189 5.11 -1.12 -7.67
C TRP A 189 5.45 -2.58 -7.45
N GLY A 190 6.65 -2.89 -6.98
CA GLY A 190 7.07 -4.26 -6.68
C GLY A 190 6.24 -4.90 -5.54
N ALA A 191 5.80 -4.13 -4.55
CA ALA A 191 4.91 -4.61 -3.51
C ALA A 191 3.52 -4.93 -4.08
N CYS A 192 2.93 -4.05 -4.91
CA CYS A 192 1.63 -4.28 -5.54
C CYS A 192 1.65 -5.46 -6.51
N ASP A 193 2.71 -5.65 -7.29
CA ASP A 193 2.89 -6.83 -8.14
C ASP A 193 2.92 -8.12 -7.31
N HIS A 194 3.63 -8.11 -6.18
CA HIS A 194 3.69 -9.26 -5.27
C HIS A 194 2.32 -9.55 -4.66
N LEU A 195 1.59 -8.54 -4.19
CA LEU A 195 0.23 -8.67 -3.66
C LEU A 195 -0.73 -9.20 -4.72
N SER A 196 -0.62 -8.69 -5.96
CA SER A 196 -1.40 -9.20 -7.11
C SER A 196 -1.17 -10.70 -7.33
N ALA A 197 0.08 -11.15 -7.30
CA ALA A 197 0.41 -12.57 -7.45
C ALA A 197 -0.17 -13.42 -6.30
N LEU A 198 -0.10 -12.95 -5.07
CA LEU A 198 -0.68 -13.62 -3.91
C LEU A 198 -2.21 -13.66 -4.00
N ALA A 199 -2.87 -12.54 -4.30
CA ALA A 199 -4.32 -12.48 -4.45
C ALA A 199 -4.82 -13.42 -5.55
N LYS A 200 -4.16 -13.43 -6.72
CA LYS A 200 -4.45 -14.36 -7.80
C LYS A 200 -4.31 -15.81 -7.38
N ARG A 201 -3.29 -16.13 -6.58
CA ARG A 201 -3.09 -17.48 -6.05
C ARG A 201 -4.24 -17.89 -5.13
N GLU A 202 -4.60 -17.05 -4.14
CA GLU A 202 -5.66 -17.35 -3.18
C GLU A 202 -7.03 -17.50 -3.86
N ILE A 203 -7.37 -16.64 -4.80
CA ILE A 203 -8.57 -16.75 -5.61
C ILE A 203 -8.57 -18.07 -6.41
N THR A 204 -7.45 -18.40 -7.05
CA THR A 204 -7.33 -19.64 -7.83
C THR A 204 -7.49 -20.87 -6.96
N LEU A 205 -6.85 -20.92 -5.79
CA LEU A 205 -7.01 -22.01 -4.84
C LEU A 205 -8.44 -22.08 -4.30
N GLY A 206 -9.06 -20.93 -4.01
CA GLY A 206 -10.46 -20.86 -3.61
C GLY A 206 -11.40 -21.52 -4.62
N PHE A 207 -11.23 -21.22 -5.90
CA PHE A 207 -12.03 -21.88 -6.97
C PHE A 207 -11.74 -23.37 -7.10
N ILE A 208 -10.48 -23.80 -7.04
CA ILE A 208 -10.12 -25.23 -7.11
C ILE A 208 -10.70 -26.01 -5.94
N GLN A 209 -10.67 -25.42 -4.74
CA GLN A 209 -11.15 -26.06 -3.51
C GLN A 209 -12.65 -25.92 -3.29
N GLY A 210 -13.37 -25.13 -4.11
CA GLY A 210 -14.77 -24.79 -3.89
C GLY A 210 -14.99 -23.98 -2.61
N SER A 211 -14.07 -23.06 -2.30
CA SER A 211 -14.16 -22.20 -1.12
C SER A 211 -15.32 -21.20 -1.26
N SER A 212 -15.92 -20.83 -0.11
CA SER A 212 -16.94 -19.78 -0.07
C SER A 212 -16.36 -18.41 -0.48
N VAL A 213 -17.23 -17.52 -0.96
CA VAL A 213 -16.88 -16.10 -1.21
C VAL A 213 -16.21 -15.50 0.01
N GLN A 214 -16.81 -15.72 1.19
CA GLN A 214 -16.35 -15.18 2.46
C GLN A 214 -14.96 -15.68 2.83
N LYS A 215 -14.67 -16.96 2.57
CA LYS A 215 -13.35 -17.52 2.81
C LYS A 215 -12.29 -16.94 1.85
N MET A 216 -12.67 -16.71 0.59
CA MET A 216 -11.79 -16.05 -0.37
C MET A 216 -11.57 -14.58 -0.01
N ALA A 217 -12.62 -13.86 0.41
CA ALA A 217 -12.51 -12.47 0.88
C ALA A 217 -11.56 -12.36 2.09
N CYS A 218 -11.73 -13.21 3.11
CA CYS A 218 -10.81 -13.25 4.25
C CYS A 218 -9.34 -13.51 3.84
N ALA A 219 -9.12 -14.40 2.86
CA ALA A 219 -7.78 -14.66 2.35
C ALA A 219 -7.18 -13.44 1.62
N ILE A 220 -8.00 -12.66 0.92
CA ILE A 220 -7.57 -11.39 0.30
C ILE A 220 -7.24 -10.36 1.37
N ASP A 221 -8.07 -10.22 2.41
CA ASP A 221 -7.78 -9.31 3.53
C ASP A 221 -6.44 -9.63 4.20
N GLU A 222 -6.13 -10.90 4.44
CA GLU A 222 -4.83 -11.30 5.00
C GLU A 222 -3.65 -10.94 4.09
N VAL A 223 -3.83 -11.02 2.77
CA VAL A 223 -2.83 -10.58 1.79
C VAL A 223 -2.64 -9.08 1.87
N MET A 224 -3.73 -8.32 1.92
CA MET A 224 -3.71 -6.85 1.96
C MET A 224 -3.17 -6.31 3.28
N ASP A 225 -3.42 -6.97 4.41
CA ASP A 225 -2.85 -6.61 5.73
C ASP A 225 -1.32 -6.60 5.72
N LYS A 226 -0.71 -7.61 5.10
CA LYS A 226 0.75 -7.65 4.93
C LYS A 226 1.25 -6.50 4.06
N GLY A 227 0.47 -6.15 3.03
CA GLY A 227 0.73 -5.01 2.17
C GLY A 227 0.70 -3.69 2.94
N ARG A 228 -0.36 -3.45 3.71
CA ARG A 228 -0.53 -2.27 4.57
C ARG A 228 0.66 -2.05 5.50
N TYR A 229 1.08 -3.07 6.21
CA TYR A 229 2.22 -3.00 7.11
C TYR A 229 3.53 -2.61 6.39
N ASN A 230 3.80 -3.22 5.25
CA ASN A 230 5.02 -2.91 4.47
C ASN A 230 4.98 -1.50 3.88
N ALA A 231 3.82 -1.07 3.40
CA ALA A 231 3.61 0.27 2.86
C ALA A 231 3.79 1.34 3.95
N GLU A 232 3.21 1.15 5.13
CA GLU A 232 3.38 2.05 6.27
C GLU A 232 4.85 2.18 6.67
N ARG A 233 5.57 1.08 6.73
CA ARG A 233 7.01 1.08 7.03
C ARG A 233 7.81 1.84 5.98
N LEU A 234 7.49 1.66 4.69
CA LEU A 234 8.12 2.39 3.59
C LEU A 234 7.90 3.90 3.76
N VAL A 235 6.65 4.32 3.93
CA VAL A 235 6.30 5.74 4.12
C VAL A 235 7.07 6.36 5.27
N ARG A 236 7.09 5.71 6.44
CA ARG A 236 7.81 6.22 7.62
C ARG A 236 9.32 6.38 7.36
N THR A 237 9.89 5.45 6.61
CA THR A 237 11.32 5.48 6.26
C THR A 237 11.63 6.60 5.28
N GLU A 238 10.85 6.73 4.21
CA GLU A 238 11.04 7.75 3.18
C GLU A 238 10.77 9.16 3.72
N CYS A 239 9.69 9.36 4.46
CA CYS A 239 9.38 10.66 5.08
C CYS A 239 10.50 11.15 5.98
N LYS A 240 11.08 10.25 6.79
CA LYS A 240 12.20 10.60 7.67
C LYS A 240 13.44 11.01 6.86
N TYR A 241 13.75 10.29 5.79
CA TYR A 241 14.88 10.65 4.93
C TYR A 241 14.68 12.02 4.28
N PHE A 242 13.53 12.27 3.64
CA PHE A 242 13.28 13.53 2.93
C PHE A 242 13.11 14.72 3.87
N ALA A 243 12.59 14.53 5.09
CA ALA A 243 12.59 15.55 6.12
C ALA A 243 14.02 15.96 6.51
N ASN A 244 14.89 14.97 6.76
CA ASN A 244 16.30 15.22 7.07
C ASN A 244 17.04 15.90 5.91
N GLN A 245 16.74 15.52 4.66
CA GLN A 245 17.33 16.21 3.50
C GLN A 245 16.90 17.67 3.43
N GLY A 246 15.64 17.97 3.71
CA GLY A 246 15.13 19.34 3.80
C GLY A 246 15.86 20.14 4.90
N GLU A 247 16.04 19.56 6.09
CA GLU A 247 16.78 20.19 7.17
C GLU A 247 18.24 20.51 6.79
N VAL A 248 18.95 19.54 6.21
CA VAL A 248 20.35 19.74 5.78
C VAL A 248 20.45 20.82 4.70
N MET A 249 19.49 20.88 3.78
CA MET A 249 19.42 21.96 2.79
C MET A 249 19.19 23.32 3.46
N GLY A 250 18.32 23.40 4.47
CA GLY A 250 18.08 24.61 5.25
C GLY A 250 19.33 25.05 6.04
N TYR A 251 20.09 24.11 6.58
CA TYR A 251 21.36 24.41 7.24
C TYR A 251 22.38 25.02 6.26
N LYS A 252 22.51 24.44 5.06
CA LYS A 252 23.38 24.98 4.00
C LYS A 252 22.98 26.39 3.58
N GLU A 253 21.70 26.62 3.35
CA GLU A 253 21.16 27.94 2.99
C GLU A 253 21.42 28.98 4.08
N SER A 254 21.37 28.56 5.35
CA SER A 254 21.62 29.41 6.51
C SER A 254 23.09 29.57 6.86
N GLY A 255 24.03 28.99 6.11
CA GLY A 255 25.45 29.04 6.34
C GLY A 255 25.92 28.28 7.58
N ILE A 256 25.17 27.27 8.02
CA ILE A 256 25.56 26.40 9.13
C ILE A 256 26.54 25.35 8.60
N GLU A 257 27.70 25.25 9.22
CA GLU A 257 28.77 24.32 8.84
C GLU A 257 28.70 22.99 9.60
N GLU A 258 28.18 23.02 10.83
CA GLU A 258 28.13 21.87 11.73
C GLU A 258 26.79 21.80 12.46
N TYR A 259 26.30 20.60 12.73
CA TYR A 259 25.11 20.36 13.53
C TYR A 259 25.33 19.23 14.54
N GLN A 260 24.64 19.30 15.68
CA GLN A 260 24.66 18.24 16.68
C GLN A 260 23.49 17.29 16.50
N PHE A 261 23.77 15.98 16.42
CA PHE A 261 22.75 14.96 16.37
C PHE A 261 22.05 14.78 17.74
N LEU A 262 20.73 14.85 17.74
CA LEU A 262 19.90 14.61 18.91
C LEU A 262 19.19 13.27 18.74
N GLY A 263 19.67 12.23 19.43
CA GLY A 263 19.04 10.91 19.49
C GLY A 263 18.00 10.85 20.61
N GLY A 264 16.91 10.09 20.38
CA GLY A 264 15.95 9.80 21.45
C GLY A 264 16.59 8.95 22.54
N THR A 265 16.30 9.27 23.80
CA THR A 265 16.85 8.58 24.98
C THR A 265 16.03 7.36 25.41
N GLU A 266 14.93 7.05 24.73
CA GLU A 266 13.93 6.07 25.19
C GLU A 266 14.11 4.63 24.65
N HIS A 267 15.14 4.36 23.85
CA HIS A 267 15.39 3.01 23.36
C HIS A 267 16.30 2.23 24.30
N SER A 268 15.72 1.34 25.08
CA SER A 268 16.44 0.30 25.82
C SER A 268 16.93 -0.78 24.83
N GLY A 269 18.17 -0.63 24.37
CA GLY A 269 18.83 -1.59 23.48
C GLY A 269 19.98 -0.91 22.72
N SER A 270 20.91 -1.67 22.20
CA SER A 270 22.05 -1.21 21.40
C SER A 270 21.59 -0.60 20.05
N CYS A 271 20.95 0.56 20.09
CA CYS A 271 20.58 1.32 18.91
C CYS A 271 21.75 2.24 18.55
N THR A 272 22.19 2.19 17.31
CA THR A 272 23.19 3.11 16.74
C THR A 272 22.87 4.59 17.00
N CYS A 273 21.58 4.91 17.15
CA CYS A 273 21.12 6.27 17.47
C CYS A 273 21.60 6.77 18.84
N SER A 274 21.72 5.89 19.85
CA SER A 274 22.23 6.29 21.16
C SER A 274 23.72 6.60 21.12
N ASP A 275 24.50 5.90 20.28
CA ASP A 275 25.93 6.11 20.10
C ASP A 275 26.25 7.41 19.35
N LEU A 276 25.30 7.91 18.57
CA LEU A 276 25.41 9.14 17.80
C LEU A 276 24.90 10.36 18.58
N ASN A 277 24.15 10.16 19.67
CA ASN A 277 23.56 11.25 20.43
C ASN A 277 24.63 12.21 20.98
N GLY A 278 24.46 13.48 20.68
CA GLY A 278 25.40 14.53 21.10
C GLY A 278 26.64 14.69 20.22
N ARG A 279 26.85 13.80 19.21
CA ARG A 279 27.96 13.96 18.25
C ARG A 279 27.68 15.11 17.29
N VAL A 280 28.74 15.76 16.85
CA VAL A 280 28.74 16.87 15.89
C VAL A 280 29.12 16.33 14.52
N PHE A 281 28.39 16.74 13.50
CA PHE A 281 28.58 16.36 12.10
C PHE A 281 28.69 17.64 11.25
N ARG A 282 29.41 17.52 10.14
CA ARG A 282 29.44 18.57 9.11
C ARG A 282 28.19 18.47 8.21
N VAL A 283 27.73 19.65 7.76
CA VAL A 283 26.56 19.79 6.88
C VAL A 283 26.91 19.42 5.44
#